data_47798f61768a1bdf4cbf55cd08e1a168
#
_entry.id   47798f61768a1bdf4cbf55cd08e1a168
#
_cell.length_a   1.000
_cell.length_b   1.000
_cell.length_c   1.000
_cell.angle_alpha   90.00
_cell.angle_beta   90.00
_cell.angle_gamma   90.00
#
_symmetry.space_group_name_H-M   'P 1'
#
loop_
_entity.id
_entity.type
_entity.pdbx_description
1 polymer ?
#
loop_
_entity_poly.entity_id
_entity_poly.type
_entity_poly.pdbx_seq_one_letter_code
_entity_poly.pdbx_strand_id
1 'polypeptide(L)'
;MVELIVLSIVQGIAEFLPISSSGHLSLLQHLYGIEDTQQLDIFLHLATFFAIVAFFRKPIRETFDVGRMENRRLIGNLVLATAVTTAFYFVFQKLIDASFESVLAV
;
A
#
# COMPACT_ATOMS: atom_id res chain seq x y z
N MET A 1 -5.78 -10.90 -20.64
CA MET A 1 -4.55 -10.13 -20.94
C MET A 1 -4.79 -8.63 -20.88
N VAL A 2 -5.79 -8.12 -21.58
CA VAL A 2 -6.15 -6.68 -21.56
C VAL A 2 -6.54 -6.23 -20.13
N GLU A 3 -7.30 -7.03 -19.43
CA GLU A 3 -7.73 -6.78 -18.06
C GLU A 3 -6.54 -6.60 -17.11
N LEU A 4 -5.53 -7.45 -17.24
CA LEU A 4 -4.31 -7.36 -16.45
C LEU A 4 -3.53 -6.08 -16.73
N ILE A 5 -3.47 -5.66 -18.00
CA ILE A 5 -2.80 -4.41 -18.39
C ILE A 5 -3.53 -3.22 -17.79
N VAL A 6 -4.86 -3.19 -17.86
CA VAL A 6 -5.67 -2.10 -17.28
C VAL A 6 -5.50 -2.06 -15.76
N LEU A 7 -5.58 -3.21 -15.09
CA LEU A 7 -5.38 -3.29 -13.64
C LEU A 7 -3.99 -2.78 -13.23
N SER A 8 -2.96 -3.13 -14.00
CA SER A 8 -1.59 -2.70 -13.73
C SER A 8 -1.43 -1.20 -13.89
N ILE A 9 -2.02 -0.60 -14.92
CA ILE A 9 -1.99 0.85 -15.14
C ILE A 9 -2.72 1.57 -14.01
N VAL A 10 -3.91 1.11 -13.64
CA VAL A 10 -4.69 1.70 -12.56
C VAL A 10 -3.93 1.61 -11.23
N GLN A 11 -3.32 0.46 -10.95
CA GLN A 11 -2.51 0.29 -9.74
C GLN A 11 -1.33 1.26 -9.71
N GLY A 12 -0.60 1.38 -10.81
CA GLY A 12 0.55 2.28 -10.90
C GLY A 12 0.18 3.75 -10.69
N ILE A 13 -0.96 4.19 -11.22
CA ILE A 13 -1.45 5.56 -11.02
C ILE A 13 -2.00 5.75 -9.61
N ALA A 14 -2.81 4.82 -9.13
CA ALA A 14 -3.47 4.91 -7.83
C ALA A 14 -2.50 4.88 -6.66
N GLU A 15 -1.33 4.28 -6.83
CA GLU A 15 -0.30 4.23 -5.80
C GLU A 15 0.21 5.63 -5.41
N PHE A 16 0.29 6.54 -6.39
CA PHE A 16 0.76 7.91 -6.16
C PHE A 16 -0.35 8.89 -5.78
N LEU A 17 -1.60 8.51 -5.97
CA LEU A 17 -2.74 9.35 -5.62
C LEU A 17 -3.30 8.92 -4.26
N PRO A 18 -3.80 9.86 -3.44
CA PRO A 18 -4.40 9.52 -2.14
C PRO A 18 -5.82 8.95 -2.32
N ILE A 19 -5.94 7.95 -3.17
CA ILE A 19 -7.17 7.21 -3.43
C ILE A 19 -6.91 5.73 -3.13
N SER A 20 -7.92 5.02 -2.63
CA SER A 20 -7.75 3.61 -2.31
C SER A 20 -7.51 2.78 -3.58
N SER A 21 -6.26 2.34 -3.79
CA SER A 21 -5.91 1.48 -4.93
C SER A 21 -6.60 0.12 -4.85
N SER A 22 -6.67 -0.46 -3.66
CA SER A 22 -7.36 -1.74 -3.45
C SER A 22 -8.84 -1.65 -3.75
N GLY A 23 -9.50 -0.53 -3.41
CA GLY A 23 -10.90 -0.30 -3.76
C GLY A 23 -11.13 -0.23 -5.27
N HIS A 24 -10.25 0.48 -5.98
CA HIS A 24 -10.32 0.58 -7.45
C HIS A 24 -10.05 -0.76 -8.12
N LEU A 25 -9.06 -1.50 -7.64
CA LEU A 25 -8.75 -2.84 -8.17
C LEU A 25 -9.91 -3.81 -7.95
N SER A 26 -10.51 -3.80 -6.77
CA SER A 26 -11.67 -4.65 -6.46
C SER A 26 -12.86 -4.32 -7.37
N LEU A 27 -13.13 -3.05 -7.60
CA LEU A 27 -14.20 -2.62 -8.48
C LEU A 27 -13.97 -3.09 -9.92
N LEU A 28 -12.77 -2.88 -10.44
CA LEU A 28 -12.42 -3.29 -11.80
C LEU A 28 -12.44 -4.81 -11.96
N GLN A 29 -11.93 -5.54 -10.99
CA GLN A 29 -11.98 -7.00 -10.98
C GLN A 29 -13.41 -7.50 -11.02
N HIS A 30 -14.29 -6.87 -10.24
CA HIS A 30 -15.70 -7.21 -10.25
C HIS A 30 -16.34 -6.93 -11.61
N LEU A 31 -16.04 -5.78 -12.22
CA LEU A 31 -16.56 -5.43 -13.55
C LEU A 31 -16.08 -6.38 -14.65
N TYR A 32 -14.86 -6.88 -14.54
CA TYR A 32 -14.31 -7.84 -15.49
C TYR A 32 -14.69 -9.30 -15.19
N GLY A 33 -15.45 -9.54 -14.11
CA GLY A 33 -15.83 -10.88 -13.71
C GLY A 33 -14.65 -11.75 -13.22
N ILE A 34 -13.57 -11.11 -12.80
CA ILE A 34 -12.44 -11.79 -12.20
C ILE A 34 -12.79 -12.08 -10.74
N GLU A 35 -12.73 -13.35 -10.35
CA GLU A 35 -12.93 -13.72 -8.96
C GLU A 35 -11.83 -13.14 -8.08
N ASP A 36 -12.20 -12.84 -6.83
CA ASP A 36 -11.33 -12.21 -5.86
C ASP A 36 -9.96 -12.87 -5.80
N THR A 37 -8.97 -12.15 -6.29
CA THR A 37 -7.59 -12.61 -6.30
C THR A 37 -6.76 -11.67 -5.45
N GLN A 38 -6.83 -11.89 -4.14
CA GLN A 38 -5.91 -11.25 -3.20
C GLN A 38 -4.45 -11.45 -3.64
N GLN A 39 -4.16 -12.60 -4.25
CA GLN A 39 -2.85 -12.90 -4.81
C GLN A 39 -2.48 -11.93 -5.94
N LEU A 40 -3.43 -11.60 -6.81
CA LEU A 40 -3.20 -10.64 -7.90
C LEU A 40 -2.94 -9.24 -7.35
N ASP A 41 -3.69 -8.82 -6.34
CA ASP A 41 -3.49 -7.53 -5.68
C ASP A 41 -2.10 -7.44 -5.05
N ILE A 42 -1.67 -8.47 -4.34
CA ILE A 42 -0.33 -8.54 -3.75
C ILE A 42 0.74 -8.48 -4.85
N PHE A 43 0.55 -9.21 -5.93
CA PHE A 43 1.49 -9.22 -7.06
C PHE A 43 1.62 -7.82 -7.68
N LEU A 44 0.51 -7.14 -7.91
CA LEU A 44 0.50 -5.78 -8.48
C LEU A 44 1.18 -4.77 -7.54
N HIS A 45 0.92 -4.88 -6.24
CA HIS A 45 1.57 -4.02 -5.24
C HIS A 45 3.08 -4.26 -5.17
N LEU A 46 3.51 -5.52 -5.24
CA LEU A 46 4.93 -5.86 -5.29
C LEU A 46 5.60 -5.31 -6.55
N ALA A 47 4.95 -5.45 -7.71
CA ALA A 47 5.47 -4.91 -8.95
C ALA A 47 5.64 -3.38 -8.89
N THR A 48 4.65 -2.67 -8.34
CA THR A 48 4.72 -1.23 -8.13
C THR A 48 5.83 -0.86 -7.16
N PHE A 49 5.98 -1.61 -6.07
CA PHE A 49 7.05 -1.41 -5.10
C PHE A 49 8.44 -1.50 -5.77
N PHE A 50 8.67 -2.54 -6.54
CA PHE A 50 9.95 -2.68 -7.25
C PHE A 50 10.19 -1.57 -8.28
N ALA A 51 9.14 -1.14 -8.98
CA ALA A 51 9.22 -0.03 -9.92
C ALA A 51 9.62 1.28 -9.20
N ILE A 52 9.01 1.56 -8.06
CA ILE A 52 9.33 2.74 -7.24
C ILE A 52 10.77 2.70 -6.76
N VAL A 53 11.20 1.56 -6.23
CA VAL A 53 12.58 1.39 -5.74
C VAL A 53 13.59 1.59 -6.88
N ALA A 54 13.32 1.05 -8.06
CA ALA A 54 14.20 1.20 -9.22
C ALA A 54 14.25 2.64 -9.71
N PHE A 55 13.12 3.32 -9.77
CA PHE A 55 13.03 4.70 -10.25
C PHE A 55 13.71 5.68 -9.27
N PHE A 56 13.46 5.52 -7.98
CA PHE A 56 13.98 6.38 -6.92
C PHE A 56 15.25 5.84 -6.27
N ARG A 57 15.97 4.94 -6.94
CA ARG A 57 17.18 4.31 -6.37
C ARG A 57 18.23 5.30 -5.88
N LYS A 58 18.43 6.42 -6.59
CA LYS A 58 19.41 7.44 -6.20
C LYS A 58 18.97 8.19 -4.94
N PRO A 59 17.77 8.81 -4.89
CA PRO A 59 17.29 9.46 -3.68
C PRO A 59 17.23 8.51 -2.47
N ILE A 60 16.85 7.26 -2.68
CA ILE A 60 16.81 6.27 -1.60
C ILE A 60 18.22 6.02 -1.06
N ARG A 61 19.18 5.81 -1.95
CA ARG A 61 20.57 5.59 -1.56
C ARG A 61 21.15 6.79 -0.81
N GLU A 62 20.87 8.00 -1.27
CA GLU A 62 21.32 9.24 -0.62
C GLU A 62 20.69 9.41 0.76
N THR A 63 19.42 8.99 0.94
CA THR A 63 18.75 9.03 2.24
C THR A 63 19.40 8.12 3.26
N PHE A 64 19.96 6.99 2.83
CA PHE A 64 20.66 6.06 3.72
C PHE A 64 22.08 6.50 4.05
N ASP A 65 22.57 7.61 3.53
CA ASP A 65 23.85 8.20 3.94
C ASP A 65 23.69 8.82 5.34
N VAL A 66 23.94 8.01 6.36
CA VAL A 66 23.80 8.39 7.78
C VAL A 66 24.87 9.36 8.25
N GLY A 67 25.84 9.71 7.41
CA GLY A 67 26.83 10.75 7.70
C GLY A 67 26.23 12.14 7.79
N ARG A 68 25.07 12.37 7.15
CA ARG A 68 24.37 13.66 7.18
C ARG A 68 23.29 13.65 8.27
N MET A 69 23.29 14.69 9.09
CA MET A 69 22.31 14.81 10.17
C MET A 69 20.86 14.94 9.65
N GLU A 70 20.68 15.58 8.50
CA GLU A 70 19.37 15.69 7.84
C GLU A 70 18.79 14.32 7.49
N ASN A 71 19.63 13.41 6.99
CA ASN A 71 19.21 12.05 6.64
C ASN A 71 18.84 11.24 7.89
N ARG A 72 19.58 11.41 8.99
CA ARG A 72 19.24 10.78 10.26
C ARG A 72 17.89 11.23 10.79
N ARG A 73 17.60 12.53 10.70
CA ARG A 73 16.30 13.08 11.10
C ARG A 73 15.17 12.55 10.22
N LEU A 74 15.39 12.51 8.91
CA LEU A 74 14.42 11.98 7.96
C LEU A 74 14.11 10.51 8.24
N ILE A 75 15.14 9.69 8.39
CA ILE A 75 14.98 8.25 8.70
C ILE A 75 14.27 8.08 10.05
N GLY A 76 14.66 8.84 11.07
CA GLY A 76 14.01 8.81 12.38
C GLY A 76 12.52 9.16 12.30
N ASN A 77 12.18 10.22 11.55
CA ASN A 77 10.80 10.63 11.35
C ASN A 77 10.00 9.58 10.56
N LEU A 78 10.59 8.96 9.55
CA LEU A 78 9.95 7.90 8.78
C LEU A 78 9.70 6.67 9.65
N VAL A 79 10.66 6.26 10.45
CA VAL A 79 10.50 5.14 11.40
C VAL A 79 9.41 5.44 12.41
N LEU A 80 9.41 6.67 12.99
CA LEU A 80 8.38 7.08 13.94
C LEU A 80 6.99 7.10 13.30
N ALA A 81 6.86 7.69 12.11
CA ALA A 81 5.61 7.75 11.38
C ALA A 81 5.09 6.35 11.04
N THR A 82 5.97 5.45 10.61
CA THR A 82 5.61 4.06 10.31
C THR A 82 5.15 3.33 11.57
N ALA A 83 5.86 3.51 12.69
CA ALA A 83 5.49 2.90 13.96
C ALA A 83 4.12 3.38 14.44
N VAL A 84 3.86 4.68 14.37
CA VAL A 84 2.57 5.27 14.76
C VAL A 84 1.45 4.75 13.84
N THR A 85 1.66 4.76 12.54
CA THR A 85 0.68 4.26 11.56
C THR A 85 0.37 2.78 11.78
N THR A 86 1.40 1.96 12.03
CA THR A 86 1.22 0.54 12.30
C THR A 86 0.44 0.30 13.59
N ALA A 87 0.74 1.07 14.65
CA ALA A 87 0.02 0.98 15.91
C ALA A 87 -1.46 1.35 15.73
N PHE A 88 -1.76 2.44 15.00
CA PHE A 88 -3.13 2.82 14.69
C PHE A 88 -3.84 1.76 13.87
N TYR A 89 -3.17 1.18 12.88
CA TYR A 89 -3.74 0.13 12.05
C TYR A 89 -4.20 -1.06 12.91
N PHE A 90 -3.35 -1.55 13.80
CA PHE A 90 -3.69 -2.68 14.66
C PHE A 90 -4.82 -2.35 15.64
N VAL A 91 -4.81 -1.16 16.23
CA VAL A 91 -5.86 -0.72 17.15
C VAL A 91 -7.21 -0.63 16.44
N PHE A 92 -7.24 0.03 15.27
CA PHE A 92 -8.48 0.15 14.47
C PHE A 92 -8.97 -1.18 13.96
N GLN A 93 -8.07 -2.08 13.54
CA GLN A 93 -8.45 -3.41 13.09
C GLN A 93 -9.15 -4.18 14.20
N LYS A 94 -8.62 -4.16 15.41
CA LYS A 94 -9.24 -4.80 16.56
C LYS A 94 -10.61 -4.20 16.88
N LEU A 95 -10.75 -2.87 16.81
CA LEU A 95 -12.02 -2.18 17.04
C LEU A 95 -13.05 -2.53 15.96
N ILE A 96 -12.64 -2.58 14.69
CA ILE A 96 -13.51 -2.94 13.58
C ILE A 96 -13.97 -4.39 13.72
N ASP A 97 -13.06 -5.31 13.99
CA ASP A 97 -13.36 -6.73 14.17
C ASP A 97 -14.34 -6.93 15.34
N ALA A 98 -14.09 -6.28 16.47
CA ALA A 98 -14.97 -6.32 17.62
C ALA A 98 -16.37 -5.77 17.31
N SER A 99 -16.43 -4.69 16.52
CA SER A 99 -17.72 -4.08 16.09
C SER A 99 -18.48 -5.01 15.15
N PHE A 100 -17.80 -5.64 14.21
CA PHE A 100 -18.42 -6.62 13.31
C PHE A 100 -18.95 -7.83 14.06
N GLU A 101 -18.18 -8.37 15.00
CA GLU A 101 -18.61 -9.49 15.83
C GLU A 101 -19.88 -9.14 16.64
N SER A 102 -19.92 -7.93 17.21
CA SER A 102 -21.09 -7.47 17.98
C SER A 102 -22.33 -7.31 17.10
N VAL A 103 -22.17 -6.86 15.87
CA VAL A 103 -23.28 -6.71 14.92
C VAL A 103 -23.76 -8.08 14.44
N LEU A 104 -22.86 -9.02 14.17
CA LEU A 104 -23.22 -10.37 13.74
C LEU A 104 -23.82 -11.21 14.88
N ALA A 105 -23.50 -10.89 16.13
CA ALA A 105 -24.04 -11.57 17.31
C ALA A 105 -25.49 -11.17 17.62
N VAL A 106 -26.01 -10.13 17.00
CA VAL A 106 -27.39 -9.66 17.12
C VAL A 106 -28.24 -10.26 16.01
#